data_18c1a188abc29c08ea7f23cfa5b614bb
#
_entry.id   18c1a188abc29c08ea7f23cfa5b614bb
#
_cell.length_a   1.000
_cell.length_b   1.000
_cell.length_c   1.000
_cell.angle_alpha   90.00
_cell.angle_beta   90.00
_cell.angle_gamma   90.00
#
_symmetry.space_group_name_H-M   'P 1'
#
loop_
_entity.id
_entity.type
_entity.pdbx_description
1 polymer ?
#
loop_
_entity_poly.entity_id
_entity_poly.type
_entity_poly.pdbx_seq_one_letter_code
_entity_poly.pdbx_strand_id
1 'polypeptide(L)'
;TNTIPLALSDKFKPYWQHIKDRTFEHAACSRNYSCAMSSITTEELVFTIKVQSAPEEGLQPGVASHYLCNLSVGATIEVLGPFEEFYVTDNSEKTLVLVGAGSGMAPLRAIIDEQLSVSFESHITPREIYFFYGARAEIDLLYAHDFYNLTKKHANFHYIPVLSRPDNECSGAIVFVP
;
A
#
# COMPACT_ATOMS: atom_id res chain seq x y z
N THR A 1 -8.18 -21.56 -13.14
CA THR A 1 -9.08 -21.39 -11.98
C THR A 1 -8.45 -20.34 -11.07
N ASN A 2 -9.01 -19.14 -11.08
CA ASN A 2 -8.55 -18.07 -10.20
C ASN A 2 -8.86 -18.47 -8.75
N THR A 3 -7.84 -18.63 -7.94
CA THR A 3 -8.00 -18.91 -6.51
C THR A 3 -8.06 -17.59 -5.76
N ILE A 4 -9.02 -17.47 -4.84
CA ILE A 4 -9.07 -16.35 -3.90
C ILE A 4 -7.78 -16.39 -3.09
N PRO A 5 -7.03 -15.28 -2.94
CA PRO A 5 -5.85 -15.24 -2.09
C PRO A 5 -6.18 -15.76 -0.69
N LEU A 6 -5.35 -16.66 -0.17
CA LEU A 6 -5.54 -17.26 1.18
C LEU A 6 -5.61 -16.22 2.30
N ALA A 7 -4.98 -15.07 2.09
CA ALA A 7 -4.97 -13.98 3.05
C ALA A 7 -6.21 -13.06 2.99
N LEU A 8 -7.13 -13.29 2.03
CA LEU A 8 -8.32 -12.47 1.92
C LEU A 8 -9.34 -12.89 2.98
N SER A 9 -9.70 -11.97 3.88
CA SER A 9 -10.70 -12.25 4.89
C SER A 9 -12.07 -12.53 4.28
N ASP A 10 -12.89 -13.35 4.94
CA ASP A 10 -14.24 -13.72 4.47
C ASP A 10 -15.13 -12.51 4.15
N LYS A 11 -14.90 -11.40 4.84
CA LYS A 11 -15.57 -10.11 4.62
C LYS A 11 -15.41 -9.58 3.19
N PHE A 12 -14.27 -9.85 2.55
CA PHE A 12 -13.96 -9.33 1.21
C PHE A 12 -14.24 -10.35 0.08
N LYS A 13 -14.55 -11.60 0.42
CA LYS A 13 -14.84 -12.64 -0.59
C LYS A 13 -15.97 -12.26 -1.57
N PRO A 14 -17.09 -11.66 -1.13
CA PRO A 14 -18.15 -11.23 -2.05
C PRO A 14 -17.67 -10.20 -3.07
N TYR A 15 -16.86 -9.22 -2.65
CA TYR A 15 -16.28 -8.21 -3.54
C TYR A 15 -15.31 -8.82 -4.54
N TRP A 16 -14.51 -9.78 -4.11
CA TRP A 16 -13.59 -10.51 -4.98
C TRP A 16 -14.32 -11.32 -6.04
N GLN A 17 -15.40 -12.01 -5.65
CA GLN A 17 -16.22 -12.75 -6.59
C GLN A 17 -16.84 -11.85 -7.66
N HIS A 18 -17.31 -10.67 -7.26
CA HIS A 18 -17.85 -9.69 -8.20
C HIS A 18 -16.80 -9.17 -9.22
N ILE A 19 -15.54 -9.09 -8.84
CA ILE A 19 -14.42 -8.72 -9.73
C ILE A 19 -14.15 -9.84 -10.76
N LYS A 20 -14.21 -11.09 -10.35
CA LYS A 20 -13.91 -12.25 -11.19
C LYS A 20 -14.88 -12.45 -12.36
N ASP A 21 -16.14 -12.13 -12.16
CA ASP A 21 -17.20 -12.46 -13.12
C ASP A 21 -17.25 -11.48 -14.30
N ARG A 22 -16.33 -10.51 -14.37
CA ARG A 22 -16.29 -9.52 -15.44
C ARG A 22 -15.16 -9.81 -16.42
N THR A 23 -15.54 -10.06 -17.67
CA THR A 23 -14.63 -10.10 -18.81
C THR A 23 -14.90 -8.89 -19.71
N PHE A 24 -13.85 -8.26 -20.21
CA PHE A 24 -13.97 -7.16 -21.17
C PHE A 24 -12.72 -7.13 -22.08
N GLU A 25 -12.94 -6.72 -23.33
CA GLU A 25 -11.86 -6.53 -24.29
C GLU A 25 -11.24 -5.14 -24.11
N HIS A 26 -9.92 -5.06 -24.22
CA HIS A 26 -9.18 -3.80 -24.12
C HIS A 26 -7.90 -3.84 -24.95
N ALA A 27 -7.40 -2.68 -25.34
CA ALA A 27 -6.07 -2.55 -25.92
C ALA A 27 -4.99 -2.79 -24.87
N ALA A 28 -3.81 -3.22 -25.31
CA ALA A 28 -2.65 -3.32 -24.44
C ALA A 28 -2.38 -1.98 -23.75
N CYS A 29 -2.10 -2.02 -22.45
CA CYS A 29 -1.85 -0.82 -21.66
C CYS A 29 -0.71 -1.04 -20.67
N SER A 30 0.04 0.02 -20.40
CA SER A 30 1.08 0.06 -19.36
C SER A 30 0.61 0.93 -18.21
N ARG A 31 0.96 0.55 -16.98
CA ARG A 31 0.69 1.32 -15.75
C ARG A 31 1.88 1.21 -14.81
N ASN A 32 2.16 2.30 -14.13
CA ASN A 32 3.20 2.35 -13.11
C ASN A 32 2.65 1.91 -11.76
N TYR A 33 3.43 1.10 -11.05
CA TYR A 33 3.16 0.66 -9.69
C TYR A 33 4.42 0.83 -8.86
N SER A 34 4.27 1.43 -7.68
CA SER A 34 5.37 1.55 -6.72
C SER A 34 5.47 0.29 -5.88
N CYS A 35 6.69 -0.17 -5.61
CA CYS A 35 6.93 -1.25 -4.66
C CYS A 35 6.45 -0.84 -3.26
N ALA A 36 5.89 -1.79 -2.53
CA ALA A 36 5.39 -1.62 -1.17
C ALA A 36 6.32 -2.20 -0.10
N MET A 37 7.45 -2.75 -0.49
CA MET A 37 8.54 -3.21 0.39
C MET A 37 9.89 -2.83 -0.19
N SER A 38 10.89 -2.69 0.70
CA SER A 38 12.26 -2.41 0.30
C SER A 38 12.93 -3.67 -0.24
N SER A 39 13.78 -3.51 -1.26
CA SER A 39 14.66 -4.57 -1.77
C SER A 39 15.74 -4.99 -0.76
N ILE A 40 15.96 -4.23 0.30
CA ILE A 40 16.88 -4.57 1.38
C ILE A 40 16.29 -5.69 2.26
N THR A 41 14.96 -5.70 2.42
CA THR A 41 14.28 -6.63 3.33
C THR A 41 13.70 -7.85 2.64
N THR A 42 13.59 -7.84 1.32
CA THR A 42 13.05 -8.97 0.54
C THR A 42 13.60 -8.99 -0.88
N GLU A 43 13.77 -10.19 -1.43
CA GLU A 43 14.08 -10.42 -2.85
C GLU A 43 12.80 -10.40 -3.73
N GLU A 44 11.64 -10.26 -3.12
CA GLU A 44 10.35 -10.24 -3.81
C GLU A 44 9.92 -8.81 -4.15
N LEU A 45 9.31 -8.61 -5.31
CA LEU A 45 8.63 -7.36 -5.65
C LEU A 45 7.20 -7.40 -5.10
N VAL A 46 6.92 -6.57 -4.12
CA VAL A 46 5.60 -6.49 -3.47
C VAL A 46 4.88 -5.23 -3.93
N PHE A 47 3.66 -5.39 -4.43
CA PHE A 47 2.83 -4.29 -4.89
C PHE A 47 1.50 -4.25 -4.15
N THR A 48 1.04 -3.05 -3.80
CA THR A 48 -0.31 -2.82 -3.28
C THR A 48 -1.20 -2.33 -4.41
N ILE A 49 -2.13 -3.18 -4.84
CA ILE A 49 -2.99 -2.90 -6.00
C ILE A 49 -4.42 -2.67 -5.54
N LYS A 50 -4.91 -1.44 -5.77
CA LYS A 50 -6.32 -1.13 -5.60
C LYS A 50 -7.07 -1.46 -6.89
N VAL A 51 -8.05 -2.34 -6.81
CA VAL A 51 -8.96 -2.60 -7.94
C VAL A 51 -9.78 -1.36 -8.22
N GLN A 52 -9.67 -0.88 -9.44
CA GLN A 52 -10.43 0.29 -9.89
C GLN A 52 -11.74 -0.18 -10.51
N SER A 53 -12.84 -0.02 -9.78
CA SER A 53 -14.19 -0.25 -10.30
C SER A 53 -14.54 0.71 -11.43
N ALA A 54 -15.51 0.33 -12.26
CA ALA A 54 -16.07 1.26 -13.25
C ALA A 54 -16.63 2.50 -12.51
N PRO A 55 -16.31 3.73 -12.96
CA PRO A 55 -16.77 4.95 -12.30
C PRO A 55 -18.29 5.11 -12.39
N GLU A 56 -18.89 4.61 -13.47
CA GLU A 56 -20.33 4.65 -13.73
C GLU A 56 -20.78 3.36 -14.43
N GLU A 57 -22.08 3.09 -14.41
CA GLU A 57 -22.66 1.95 -15.13
C GLU A 57 -22.42 2.10 -16.65
N GLY A 58 -21.96 1.02 -17.28
CA GLY A 58 -21.63 1.01 -18.72
C GLY A 58 -20.20 1.44 -19.06
N LEU A 59 -19.44 2.00 -18.13
CA LEU A 59 -18.02 2.30 -18.33
C LEU A 59 -17.13 1.10 -17.97
N GLN A 60 -15.94 1.07 -18.56
CA GLN A 60 -14.98 0.02 -18.29
C GLN A 60 -14.28 0.23 -16.95
N PRO A 61 -14.06 -0.83 -16.19
CA PRO A 61 -13.22 -0.80 -14.99
C PRO A 61 -11.74 -0.66 -15.36
N GLY A 62 -10.90 -0.46 -14.34
CA GLY A 62 -9.45 -0.35 -14.52
C GLY A 62 -8.82 -1.63 -15.05
N VAL A 63 -8.31 -1.61 -16.28
CA VAL A 63 -7.76 -2.77 -17.00
C VAL A 63 -6.65 -3.46 -16.21
N ALA A 64 -5.55 -2.74 -15.91
CA ALA A 64 -4.37 -3.33 -15.28
C ALA A 64 -4.68 -3.87 -13.86
N SER A 65 -5.46 -3.13 -13.06
CA SER A 65 -5.80 -3.55 -11.71
C SER A 65 -6.66 -4.83 -11.70
N HIS A 66 -7.62 -4.96 -12.62
CA HIS A 66 -8.41 -6.18 -12.75
C HIS A 66 -7.58 -7.34 -13.28
N TYR A 67 -6.72 -7.10 -14.27
CA TYR A 67 -5.82 -8.10 -14.79
C TYR A 67 -4.93 -8.68 -13.68
N LEU A 68 -4.21 -7.82 -12.96
CA LEU A 68 -3.27 -8.22 -11.91
C LEU A 68 -3.98 -8.95 -10.75
N CYS A 69 -5.14 -8.46 -10.33
CA CYS A 69 -5.90 -9.11 -9.26
C CYS A 69 -6.58 -10.44 -9.67
N ASN A 70 -6.68 -10.72 -10.97
CA ASN A 70 -7.20 -11.99 -11.50
C ASN A 70 -6.12 -12.99 -11.91
N LEU A 71 -4.84 -12.65 -11.78
CA LEU A 71 -3.77 -13.60 -12.07
C LEU A 71 -3.84 -14.82 -11.14
N SER A 72 -3.58 -15.97 -11.70
CA SER A 72 -3.38 -17.19 -10.91
C SER A 72 -2.00 -17.18 -10.26
N VAL A 73 -1.88 -17.79 -9.10
CA VAL A 73 -0.57 -18.02 -8.47
C VAL A 73 0.31 -18.81 -9.44
N GLY A 74 1.54 -18.34 -9.66
CA GLY A 74 2.49 -18.90 -10.62
C GLY A 74 2.38 -18.33 -12.04
N ALA A 75 1.45 -17.41 -12.32
CA ALA A 75 1.41 -16.70 -13.58
C ALA A 75 2.62 -15.77 -13.71
N THR A 76 3.14 -15.66 -14.94
CA THR A 76 4.27 -14.78 -15.25
C THR A 76 3.74 -13.49 -15.87
N ILE A 77 4.33 -12.35 -15.46
CA ILE A 77 4.09 -11.03 -16.05
C ILE A 77 5.42 -10.39 -16.45
N GLU A 78 5.39 -9.56 -17.48
CA GLU A 78 6.54 -8.71 -17.82
C GLU A 78 6.42 -7.38 -17.07
N VAL A 79 7.52 -6.96 -16.46
CA VAL A 79 7.67 -5.66 -15.81
C VAL A 79 8.88 -4.91 -16.36
N LEU A 80 8.76 -3.61 -16.48
CA LEU A 80 9.87 -2.72 -16.83
C LEU A 80 10.23 -1.91 -15.58
N GLY A 81 11.49 -1.69 -15.35
CA GLY A 81 11.99 -0.91 -14.23
C GLY A 81 13.29 -1.46 -13.65
N PRO A 82 13.72 -1.01 -12.48
CA PRO A 82 13.08 0.04 -11.67
C PRO A 82 13.19 1.44 -12.30
N PHE A 83 12.22 2.30 -12.01
CA PHE A 83 12.26 3.72 -12.33
C PHE A 83 12.44 4.48 -11.01
N GLU A 84 13.54 5.22 -10.90
CA GLU A 84 13.90 5.91 -9.65
C GLU A 84 13.28 7.31 -9.61
N GLU A 85 12.00 7.41 -9.26
CA GLU A 85 11.29 8.70 -9.19
C GLU A 85 10.94 9.13 -7.77
N PHE A 86 10.92 8.20 -6.79
CA PHE A 86 10.47 8.48 -5.44
C PHE A 86 11.24 7.68 -4.40
N TYR A 87 12.24 8.33 -3.78
CA TYR A 87 13.13 7.72 -2.78
C TYR A 87 13.67 8.79 -1.81
N VAL A 88 14.21 8.35 -0.69
CA VAL A 88 14.89 9.24 0.26
C VAL A 88 16.35 9.40 -0.16
N THR A 89 16.72 10.60 -0.61
CA THR A 89 18.05 10.91 -1.16
C THR A 89 19.15 11.08 -0.12
N ASP A 90 18.80 11.14 1.15
CA ASP A 90 19.67 11.61 2.21
C ASP A 90 19.49 10.76 3.47
N ASN A 91 20.61 10.22 3.97
CA ASN A 91 20.73 9.53 5.24
C ASN A 91 20.97 10.51 6.41
N SER A 92 20.48 11.75 6.30
CA SER A 92 20.63 12.73 7.36
C SER A 92 19.88 12.31 8.62
N GLU A 93 20.37 12.71 9.78
CA GLU A 93 19.70 12.53 11.07
C GLU A 93 18.41 13.36 11.21
N LYS A 94 17.99 14.04 10.14
CA LYS A 94 16.78 14.88 10.12
C LYS A 94 15.53 14.01 10.21
N THR A 95 14.55 14.51 10.95
CA THR A 95 13.22 13.93 11.03
C THR A 95 12.62 13.71 9.65
N LEU A 96 12.12 12.51 9.39
CA LEU A 96 11.42 12.15 8.18
C LEU A 96 9.91 12.24 8.41
N VAL A 97 9.23 13.08 7.64
CA VAL A 97 7.77 13.19 7.66
C VAL A 97 7.20 12.62 6.37
N LEU A 98 6.42 11.57 6.50
CA LEU A 98 5.75 10.88 5.41
C LEU A 98 4.25 11.14 5.48
N VAL A 99 3.66 11.55 4.35
CA VAL A 99 2.23 11.82 4.25
C VAL A 99 1.68 11.06 3.05
N GLY A 100 0.70 10.20 3.27
CA GLY A 100 0.10 9.39 2.22
C GLY A 100 -1.36 9.09 2.46
N ALA A 101 -2.07 8.72 1.39
CA ALA A 101 -3.47 8.33 1.49
C ALA A 101 -3.79 7.14 0.55
N GLY A 102 -4.70 6.29 0.98
CA GLY A 102 -5.15 5.14 0.21
C GLY A 102 -4.00 4.25 -0.26
N SER A 103 -4.03 3.78 -1.50
CA SER A 103 -2.96 2.95 -2.08
C SER A 103 -1.64 3.71 -2.34
N GLY A 104 -1.65 5.05 -2.30
CA GLY A 104 -0.43 5.88 -2.37
C GLY A 104 0.52 5.68 -1.19
N MET A 105 0.11 4.96 -0.15
CA MET A 105 0.96 4.55 0.95
C MET A 105 2.03 3.51 0.54
N ALA A 106 1.87 2.81 -0.59
CA ALA A 106 2.77 1.74 -0.99
C ALA A 106 4.26 2.14 -1.01
N PRO A 107 4.69 3.20 -1.74
CA PRO A 107 6.09 3.63 -1.71
C PRO A 107 6.54 4.12 -0.33
N LEU A 108 5.64 4.70 0.47
CA LEU A 108 5.96 5.15 1.83
C LEU A 108 6.23 3.96 2.74
N ARG A 109 5.50 2.86 2.59
CA ARG A 109 5.76 1.61 3.31
C ARG A 109 7.16 1.07 2.99
N ALA A 110 7.57 1.07 1.72
CA ALA A 110 8.91 0.65 1.32
C ALA A 110 10.00 1.54 1.95
N ILE A 111 9.80 2.86 1.96
CA ILE A 111 10.71 3.81 2.62
C ILE A 111 10.80 3.54 4.12
N ILE A 112 9.67 3.34 4.81
CA ILE A 112 9.64 3.03 6.25
C ILE A 112 10.43 1.74 6.53
N ASP A 113 10.16 0.71 5.75
CA ASP A 113 10.81 -0.60 5.86
C ASP A 113 12.34 -0.47 5.70
N GLU A 114 12.80 0.25 4.68
CA GLU A 114 14.20 0.54 4.45
C GLU A 114 14.84 1.31 5.61
N GLN A 115 14.25 2.43 6.02
CA GLN A 115 14.81 3.32 7.04
C GLN A 115 14.91 2.64 8.42
N LEU A 116 13.95 1.79 8.76
CA LEU A 116 13.97 1.04 10.01
C LEU A 116 15.00 -0.10 9.97
N SER A 117 15.20 -0.73 8.80
CA SER A 117 16.19 -1.80 8.63
C SER A 117 17.62 -1.29 8.66
N VAL A 118 17.92 -0.22 7.94
CA VAL A 118 19.28 0.38 7.88
C VAL A 118 19.71 0.88 9.25
N SER A 119 18.81 1.47 10.05
CA SER A 119 19.12 1.96 11.39
C SER A 119 19.57 0.84 12.34
N PHE A 120 19.08 -0.37 12.13
CA PHE A 120 19.43 -1.53 12.96
C PHE A 120 20.85 -2.05 12.68
N GLU A 121 21.29 -2.02 11.42
CA GLU A 121 22.57 -2.59 10.98
C GLU A 121 23.76 -1.64 11.16
N SER A 122 23.55 -0.31 11.10
CA SER A 122 24.64 0.65 10.95
C SER A 122 25.10 1.33 12.23
N HIS A 123 24.53 1.04 13.42
CA HIS A 123 24.82 1.73 14.68
C HIS A 123 24.68 3.27 14.61
N ILE A 124 23.99 3.78 13.60
CA ILE A 124 23.69 5.21 13.46
C ILE A 124 22.49 5.52 14.34
N THR A 125 22.47 6.70 14.96
CA THR A 125 21.29 7.17 15.69
C THR A 125 20.09 7.18 14.75
N PRO A 126 19.04 6.38 15.01
CA PRO A 126 17.91 6.31 14.10
C PRO A 126 17.18 7.66 14.07
N ARG A 127 16.85 8.14 12.85
CA ARG A 127 16.05 9.36 12.68
C ARG A 127 14.63 9.12 13.17
N GLU A 128 13.97 10.20 13.62
CA GLU A 128 12.54 10.20 13.89
C GLU A 128 11.74 10.09 12.57
N ILE A 129 10.77 9.20 12.52
CA ILE A 129 9.91 8.96 11.35
C ILE A 129 8.46 9.15 11.76
N TYR A 130 7.79 10.15 11.18
CA TYR A 130 6.37 10.40 11.36
C TYR A 130 5.61 10.04 10.10
N PHE A 131 4.70 9.07 10.20
CA PHE A 131 3.89 8.62 9.09
C PHE A 131 2.42 8.99 9.30
N PHE A 132 1.96 10.02 8.59
CA PHE A 132 0.55 10.42 8.54
C PHE A 132 -0.14 9.65 7.40
N TYR A 133 -1.07 8.78 7.76
CA TYR A 133 -1.77 7.94 6.79
C TYR A 133 -3.25 8.26 6.74
N GLY A 134 -3.67 8.92 5.63
CA GLY A 134 -5.04 9.33 5.37
C GLY A 134 -5.91 8.20 4.80
N ALA A 135 -7.09 8.01 5.38
CA ALA A 135 -8.12 7.12 4.87
C ALA A 135 -9.52 7.71 5.09
N ARG A 136 -10.54 7.15 4.44
CA ARG A 136 -11.93 7.57 4.71
C ARG A 136 -12.43 7.00 6.03
N ALA A 137 -12.27 5.71 6.22
CA ALA A 137 -12.66 4.98 7.42
C ALA A 137 -11.52 4.06 7.85
N GLU A 138 -11.59 3.51 9.05
CA GLU A 138 -10.56 2.63 9.61
C GLU A 138 -10.31 1.39 8.74
N ILE A 139 -11.37 0.84 8.14
CA ILE A 139 -11.28 -0.31 7.25
C ILE A 139 -10.47 -0.03 5.96
N ASP A 140 -10.32 1.23 5.58
CA ASP A 140 -9.55 1.66 4.42
C ASP A 140 -8.04 1.81 4.73
N LEU A 141 -7.63 1.68 6.00
CA LEU A 141 -6.23 1.72 6.43
C LEU A 141 -5.52 0.40 6.10
N LEU A 142 -4.86 0.36 4.96
CA LEU A 142 -4.08 -0.81 4.56
C LEU A 142 -2.88 -1.00 5.48
N TYR A 143 -2.56 -2.25 5.86
CA TYR A 143 -1.44 -2.60 6.74
C TYR A 143 -1.44 -1.91 8.11
N ALA A 144 -2.60 -1.43 8.60
CA ALA A 144 -2.68 -0.73 9.90
C ALA A 144 -2.05 -1.55 11.04
N HIS A 145 -2.35 -2.85 11.09
CA HIS A 145 -1.79 -3.75 12.10
C HIS A 145 -0.26 -3.82 12.03
N ASP A 146 0.33 -3.84 10.83
CA ASP A 146 1.78 -3.88 10.64
C ASP A 146 2.42 -2.59 11.14
N PHE A 147 1.85 -1.43 10.79
CA PHE A 147 2.33 -0.13 11.28
C PHE A 147 2.22 0.01 12.80
N TYR A 148 1.13 -0.45 13.41
CA TYR A 148 1.03 -0.49 14.88
C TYR A 148 2.07 -1.42 15.52
N ASN A 149 2.40 -2.53 14.89
CA ASN A 149 3.47 -3.41 15.38
C ASN A 149 4.84 -2.77 15.23
N LEU A 150 5.09 -2.02 14.15
CA LEU A 150 6.33 -1.26 13.98
C LEU A 150 6.50 -0.19 15.07
N THR A 151 5.44 0.52 15.48
CA THR A 151 5.55 1.49 16.59
C THR A 151 5.94 0.86 17.92
N LYS A 152 5.58 -0.40 18.14
CA LYS A 152 5.97 -1.14 19.34
C LYS A 152 7.42 -1.60 19.32
N LYS A 153 7.97 -1.85 18.11
CA LYS A 153 9.35 -2.34 17.92
C LYS A 153 10.36 -1.20 17.80
N HIS A 154 9.97 -0.06 17.28
CA HIS A 154 10.84 1.06 16.93
C HIS A 154 10.34 2.34 17.60
N ALA A 155 11.02 2.77 18.66
CA ALA A 155 10.64 3.96 19.44
C ALA A 155 10.67 5.27 18.61
N ASN A 156 11.45 5.29 17.53
CA ASN A 156 11.60 6.40 16.59
C ASN A 156 10.57 6.37 15.43
N PHE A 157 9.62 5.44 15.43
CA PHE A 157 8.58 5.37 14.41
C PHE A 157 7.21 5.73 14.98
N HIS A 158 6.57 6.74 14.40
CA HIS A 158 5.28 7.29 14.83
C HIS A 158 4.26 7.12 13.72
N TYR A 159 3.30 6.21 13.91
CA TYR A 159 2.19 5.99 12.98
C TYR A 159 0.97 6.79 13.42
N ILE A 160 0.48 7.67 12.54
CA ILE A 160 -0.60 8.61 12.80
C ILE A 160 -1.70 8.42 11.74
N PRO A 161 -2.67 7.53 11.99
CA PRO A 161 -3.81 7.39 11.10
C PRO A 161 -4.71 8.62 11.17
N VAL A 162 -5.17 9.07 9.99
CA VAL A 162 -6.01 10.25 9.82
C VAL A 162 -7.27 9.84 9.05
N LEU A 163 -8.44 10.00 9.65
CA LEU A 163 -9.72 9.57 9.04
C LEU A 163 -10.58 10.77 8.66
N SER A 164 -11.09 10.78 7.41
CA SER A 164 -12.00 11.82 6.93
C SER A 164 -13.49 11.50 7.18
N ARG A 165 -13.83 10.24 7.43
CA ARG A 165 -15.18 9.76 7.73
C ARG A 165 -15.13 8.67 8.80
N PRO A 166 -14.75 9.04 10.05
CA PRO A 166 -14.66 8.06 11.12
C PRO A 166 -16.06 7.54 11.47
N ASP A 167 -16.16 6.24 11.71
CA ASP A 167 -17.34 5.66 12.33
C ASP A 167 -17.40 6.14 13.79
N ASN A 168 -18.58 6.20 14.40
CA ASN A 168 -18.83 6.78 15.73
C ASN A 168 -18.03 6.15 16.89
N GLU A 169 -17.29 5.08 16.66
CA GLU A 169 -16.47 4.37 17.65
C GLU A 169 -14.95 4.57 17.46
N CYS A 170 -14.55 5.53 16.62
CA CYS A 170 -13.15 5.67 16.25
C CYS A 170 -12.32 6.40 17.33
N SER A 171 -11.26 5.78 17.82
CA SER A 171 -10.30 6.33 18.79
C SER A 171 -9.14 7.12 18.13
N GLY A 172 -9.18 7.35 16.81
CA GLY A 172 -8.13 8.03 16.04
C GLY A 172 -8.28 9.55 15.99
N ALA A 173 -7.20 10.24 15.62
CA ALA A 173 -7.24 11.67 15.34
C ALA A 173 -8.15 11.96 14.14
N ILE A 174 -9.19 12.76 14.35
CA ILE A 174 -10.10 13.19 13.29
C ILE A 174 -9.52 14.48 12.70
N VAL A 175 -9.01 14.40 11.48
CA VAL A 175 -8.63 15.58 10.72
C VAL A 175 -9.49 15.63 9.47
N PHE A 176 -10.30 16.68 9.35
CA PHE A 176 -10.99 16.95 8.10
C PHE A 176 -9.96 17.45 7.07
N VAL A 177 -9.75 16.64 6.05
CA VAL A 177 -9.10 17.11 4.83
C VAL A 177 -10.24 17.53 3.90
N PRO A 178 -10.32 18.81 3.50
CA PRO A 178 -11.37 19.31 2.62
C PRO A 178 -11.34 18.67 1.23
#